data_423cfed153067b76b9091be444089d92
#
_entry.id   423cfed153067b76b9091be444089d92
#
_cell.length_a   1.000
_cell.length_b   1.000
_cell.length_c   1.000
_cell.angle_alpha   90.00
_cell.angle_beta   90.00
_cell.angle_gamma   90.00
#
_symmetry.space_group_name_H-M   'P 1'
#
loop_
_entity.id
_entity.type
_entity.pdbx_description
1 polymer ?
#
loop_
_entity_poly.entity_id
_entity_poly.type
_entity_poly.pdbx_seq_one_letter_code
_entity_poly.pdbx_strand_id
1 'polypeptide(L)'
;MTQAKESNFISAVVYLRNDAARVAPFLAAVCAQLEEHFAQYELIAVDDCSTDGTAQAVRDFAAQNLTKPLTLLHMSLAQGVELCMNAGQDCAIGDFVYEFDAADLCYDPALIWKAYETALLGNDVVSVGDRKSVV
;
A
#
# COMPACT_ATOMS: atom_id res chain seq x y z
N MET A 1 -13.86 -8.68 -22.98
CA MET A 1 -14.86 -8.09 -22.14
C MET A 1 -14.29 -7.64 -20.81
N THR A 2 -14.56 -6.45 -20.44
CA THR A 2 -13.98 -5.89 -19.23
C THR A 2 -14.87 -6.19 -18.04
N GLN A 3 -14.30 -6.74 -17.00
CA GLN A 3 -15.02 -6.98 -15.77
C GLN A 3 -15.24 -5.65 -15.05
N ALA A 4 -16.41 -5.47 -14.48
CA ALA A 4 -16.68 -4.25 -13.74
C ALA A 4 -15.77 -4.16 -12.51
N LYS A 5 -15.24 -2.97 -12.26
CA LYS A 5 -14.40 -2.75 -11.09
C LYS A 5 -15.27 -2.59 -9.85
N GLU A 6 -14.66 -2.93 -8.72
CA GLU A 6 -15.33 -2.78 -7.44
C GLU A 6 -15.52 -1.30 -7.11
N SER A 7 -16.66 -0.98 -6.51
CA SER A 7 -16.98 0.41 -6.18
C SER A 7 -16.48 0.82 -4.80
N ASN A 8 -16.01 -0.12 -3.98
CA ASN A 8 -15.46 0.23 -2.68
C ASN A 8 -14.17 1.02 -2.85
N PHE A 9 -13.98 2.01 -1.99
CA PHE A 9 -12.78 2.81 -2.00
C PHE A 9 -11.71 2.09 -1.18
N ILE A 10 -10.52 1.95 -1.76
CA ILE A 10 -9.43 1.20 -1.15
C ILE A 10 -8.33 2.14 -0.70
N SER A 11 -7.83 1.95 0.51
CA SER A 11 -6.63 2.63 0.99
C SER A 11 -5.52 1.60 1.09
N ALA A 12 -4.36 1.90 0.48
CA ALA A 12 -3.20 1.03 0.57
C ALA A 12 -2.12 1.75 1.37
N VAL A 13 -1.84 1.25 2.57
CA VAL A 13 -0.84 1.81 3.46
C VAL A 13 0.44 1.01 3.32
N VAL A 14 1.55 1.68 3.03
CA VAL A 14 2.84 1.03 2.77
C VAL A 14 3.89 1.57 3.73
N TYR A 15 4.55 0.67 4.44
CA TYR A 15 5.67 1.02 5.31
C TYR A 15 6.95 1.03 4.51
N LEU A 16 7.73 2.10 4.64
CA LEU A 16 8.99 2.25 3.92
C LEU A 16 10.10 2.67 4.89
N ARG A 17 11.24 2.02 4.78
CA ARG A 17 12.42 2.43 5.50
C ARG A 17 13.66 2.04 4.70
N ASN A 18 14.38 3.06 4.18
CA ASN A 18 15.57 2.84 3.36
C ASN A 18 15.29 1.90 2.20
N ASP A 19 14.21 2.15 1.49
CA ASP A 19 13.72 1.32 0.41
C ASP A 19 13.76 2.02 -0.95
N ALA A 20 14.63 3.01 -1.12
CA ALA A 20 14.63 3.85 -2.33
C ALA A 20 14.62 3.04 -3.63
N ALA A 21 15.40 1.96 -3.68
CA ALA A 21 15.50 1.14 -4.89
C ALA A 21 14.27 0.26 -5.11
N ARG A 22 13.48 0.01 -4.07
CA ARG A 22 12.32 -0.87 -4.14
C ARG A 22 11.01 -0.15 -4.37
N VAL A 23 10.98 1.16 -4.16
CA VAL A 23 9.73 1.93 -4.20
C VAL A 23 9.04 1.79 -5.55
N ALA A 24 9.74 2.11 -6.64
CA ALA A 24 9.10 2.12 -7.95
C ALA A 24 8.57 0.75 -8.37
N PRO A 25 9.36 -0.34 -8.32
CA PRO A 25 8.81 -1.63 -8.72
C PRO A 25 7.70 -2.11 -7.79
N PHE A 26 7.80 -1.84 -6.48
CA PHE A 26 6.78 -2.28 -5.55
C PHE A 26 5.47 -1.52 -5.78
N LEU A 27 5.53 -0.20 -5.84
CA LEU A 27 4.31 0.59 -6.05
C LEU A 27 3.70 0.33 -7.42
N ALA A 28 4.53 0.08 -8.44
CA ALA A 28 4.01 -0.25 -9.75
C ALA A 28 3.18 -1.54 -9.71
N ALA A 29 3.67 -2.56 -9.01
CA ALA A 29 2.95 -3.83 -8.90
C ALA A 29 1.66 -3.67 -8.11
N VAL A 30 1.68 -2.93 -7.00
CA VAL A 30 0.49 -2.70 -6.20
C VAL A 30 -0.54 -1.91 -6.99
N CYS A 31 -0.11 -0.82 -7.63
CA CYS A 31 -1.02 0.01 -8.42
C CYS A 31 -1.64 -0.74 -9.58
N ALA A 32 -0.87 -1.63 -10.22
CA ALA A 32 -1.42 -2.42 -11.32
C ALA A 32 -2.58 -3.29 -10.85
N GLN A 33 -2.45 -3.91 -9.69
CA GLN A 33 -3.52 -4.73 -9.14
C GLN A 33 -4.72 -3.89 -8.71
N LEU A 34 -4.46 -2.77 -8.05
CA LEU A 34 -5.56 -1.90 -7.61
C LEU A 34 -6.28 -1.29 -8.80
N GLU A 35 -5.54 -0.88 -9.83
CA GLU A 35 -6.14 -0.30 -11.02
C GLU A 35 -6.99 -1.30 -11.77
N GLU A 36 -6.58 -2.56 -11.77
CA GLU A 36 -7.33 -3.61 -12.46
C GLU A 36 -8.67 -3.91 -11.80
N HIS A 37 -8.73 -3.86 -10.47
CA HIS A 37 -9.88 -4.37 -9.73
C HIS A 37 -10.76 -3.29 -9.09
N PHE A 38 -10.24 -2.09 -8.87
CA PHE A 38 -10.98 -1.05 -8.13
C PHE A 38 -11.08 0.23 -8.92
N ALA A 39 -12.27 0.86 -8.84
CA ALA A 39 -12.48 2.13 -9.53
C ALA A 39 -11.76 3.28 -8.84
N GLN A 40 -11.70 3.24 -7.51
CA GLN A 40 -11.07 4.31 -6.73
C GLN A 40 -10.20 3.74 -5.64
N TYR A 41 -9.00 4.30 -5.50
CA TYR A 41 -8.11 3.91 -4.41
C TYR A 41 -7.16 5.08 -4.12
N GLU A 42 -6.53 5.02 -2.96
CA GLU A 42 -5.48 5.97 -2.57
C GLU A 42 -4.28 5.20 -2.05
N LEU A 43 -3.11 5.82 -2.15
CA LEU A 43 -1.90 5.26 -1.57
C LEU A 43 -1.48 6.12 -0.38
N ILE A 44 -1.07 5.48 0.69
CA ILE A 44 -0.53 6.17 1.86
C ILE A 44 0.83 5.55 2.13
N ALA A 45 1.89 6.28 1.80
CA ALA A 45 3.25 5.82 2.01
C ALA A 45 3.76 6.43 3.32
N VAL A 46 4.21 5.58 4.24
CA VAL A 46 4.73 6.04 5.51
C VAL A 46 6.23 5.81 5.51
N ASP A 47 6.98 6.89 5.39
CA ASP A 47 8.45 6.85 5.38
C ASP A 47 8.94 6.98 6.81
N ASP A 48 9.51 5.91 7.33
CA ASP A 48 9.94 5.82 8.73
C ASP A 48 11.36 6.37 8.89
N CYS A 49 11.50 7.67 8.67
CA CYS A 49 12.76 8.38 8.86
C CYS A 49 13.92 7.77 8.05
N SER A 50 13.66 7.52 6.75
CA SER A 50 14.71 6.98 5.88
C SER A 50 15.86 7.95 5.70
N THR A 51 17.06 7.40 5.56
CA THR A 51 18.27 8.20 5.35
C THR A 51 18.75 8.16 3.90
N ASP A 52 18.10 7.38 3.05
CA ASP A 52 18.39 7.34 1.62
C ASP A 52 17.35 8.19 0.88
N GLY A 53 17.18 7.99 -0.39
CA GLY A 53 16.21 8.76 -1.19
C GLY A 53 14.81 8.18 -1.22
N THR A 54 14.38 7.44 -0.21
CA THR A 54 13.08 6.76 -0.22
C THR A 54 11.92 7.73 -0.44
N ALA A 55 11.84 8.81 0.32
CA ALA A 55 10.74 9.77 0.18
C ALA A 55 10.73 10.40 -1.20
N GLN A 56 11.91 10.73 -1.74
CA GLN A 56 11.99 11.30 -3.06
C GLN A 56 11.56 10.29 -4.13
N ALA A 57 11.92 9.02 -3.93
CA ALA A 57 11.50 7.96 -4.85
C ALA A 57 9.98 7.84 -4.90
N VAL A 58 9.30 8.01 -3.76
CA VAL A 58 7.83 8.00 -3.72
C VAL A 58 7.27 9.17 -4.51
N ARG A 59 7.82 10.38 -4.31
CA ARG A 59 7.35 11.56 -5.03
C ARG A 59 7.57 11.41 -6.52
N ASP A 60 8.71 10.89 -6.92
CA ASP A 60 9.03 10.69 -8.34
C ASP A 60 8.08 9.69 -8.97
N PHE A 61 7.82 8.59 -8.28
CA PHE A 61 6.87 7.60 -8.79
C PHE A 61 5.49 8.20 -8.97
N ALA A 62 5.03 8.94 -7.97
CA ALA A 62 3.70 9.54 -8.02
C ALA A 62 3.59 10.55 -9.18
N ALA A 63 4.63 11.36 -9.37
CA ALA A 63 4.61 12.38 -10.40
C ALA A 63 4.58 11.77 -11.80
N GLN A 64 5.22 10.62 -11.98
CA GLN A 64 5.37 10.02 -13.30
C GLN A 64 4.28 9.00 -13.64
N ASN A 65 3.71 8.35 -12.64
CA ASN A 65 2.87 7.18 -12.89
C ASN A 65 1.49 7.21 -12.25
N LEU A 66 1.30 8.02 -11.22
CA LEU A 66 0.10 7.90 -10.41
C LEU A 66 -0.95 8.93 -10.80
N THR A 67 -2.19 8.44 -11.01
CA THR A 67 -3.32 9.32 -11.28
C THR A 67 -4.27 9.38 -10.09
N LYS A 68 -4.02 8.61 -9.05
CA LYS A 68 -4.84 8.55 -7.84
C LYS A 68 -4.15 9.30 -6.69
N PRO A 69 -4.89 9.66 -5.64
CA PRO A 69 -4.31 10.39 -4.52
C PRO A 69 -3.20 9.62 -3.82
N LEU A 70 -2.17 10.34 -3.42
CA LEU A 70 -1.08 9.79 -2.63
C LEU A 70 -0.84 10.69 -1.44
N THR A 71 -0.75 10.10 -0.25
CA THR A 71 -0.32 10.79 0.96
C THR A 71 1.03 10.23 1.36
N LEU A 72 1.99 11.10 1.58
CA LEU A 72 3.31 10.70 2.08
C LEU A 72 3.47 11.22 3.49
N LEU A 73 3.53 10.30 4.44
CA LEU A 73 3.82 10.63 5.83
C LEU A 73 5.30 10.44 6.08
N HIS A 74 5.96 11.48 6.56
CA HIS A 74 7.39 11.44 6.80
C HIS A 74 7.63 11.53 8.31
N MET A 75 8.08 10.45 8.90
CA MET A 75 8.34 10.42 10.34
C MET A 75 9.69 11.07 10.65
N SER A 76 9.70 11.94 11.65
CA SER A 76 10.93 12.65 12.01
C SER A 76 11.90 11.79 12.81
N LEU A 77 11.40 10.72 13.42
CA LEU A 77 12.20 9.75 14.14
C LEU A 77 11.75 8.36 13.72
N ALA A 78 12.65 7.41 13.73
CA ALA A 78 12.29 6.04 13.42
C ALA A 78 11.36 5.50 14.50
N GLN A 79 10.16 5.07 14.07
CA GLN A 79 9.11 4.64 14.99
C GLN A 79 8.86 3.14 14.97
N GLY A 80 9.25 2.47 13.89
CA GLY A 80 8.96 1.06 13.70
C GLY A 80 7.69 0.85 12.91
N VAL A 81 7.54 -0.38 12.39
CA VAL A 81 6.43 -0.74 11.51
C VAL A 81 5.08 -0.49 12.16
N GLU A 82 4.92 -0.88 13.41
CA GLU A 82 3.62 -0.86 14.06
C GLU A 82 3.06 0.55 14.20
N LEU A 83 3.88 1.47 14.71
CA LEU A 83 3.45 2.85 14.86
C LEU A 83 3.23 3.52 13.51
N CYS A 84 4.05 3.20 12.52
CA CYS A 84 3.89 3.76 11.19
C CYS A 84 2.61 3.25 10.53
N MET A 85 2.28 1.98 10.71
CA MET A 85 1.04 1.44 10.16
C MET A 85 -0.17 2.10 10.82
N ASN A 86 -0.10 2.34 12.13
CA ASN A 86 -1.18 3.04 12.83
C ASN A 86 -1.34 4.46 12.28
N ALA A 87 -0.24 5.16 12.05
CA ALA A 87 -0.30 6.51 11.49
C ALA A 87 -0.93 6.50 10.11
N GLY A 88 -0.56 5.52 9.28
CA GLY A 88 -1.13 5.39 7.95
C GLY A 88 -2.62 5.09 7.99
N GLN A 89 -3.02 4.20 8.89
CA GLN A 89 -4.44 3.87 9.04
C GLN A 89 -5.26 5.08 9.47
N ASP A 90 -4.70 5.92 10.33
CA ASP A 90 -5.41 7.13 10.77
C ASP A 90 -5.68 8.07 9.61
N CYS A 91 -4.89 8.03 8.56
CA CYS A 91 -5.09 8.86 7.38
C CYS A 91 -6.00 8.20 6.35
N ALA A 92 -6.22 6.89 6.46
CA ALA A 92 -6.97 6.14 5.46
C ALA A 92 -8.46 6.48 5.51
N ILE A 93 -9.05 6.72 4.35
CA ILE A 93 -10.47 7.03 4.25
C ILE A 93 -11.24 5.97 3.47
N GLY A 94 -10.57 4.91 3.05
CA GLY A 94 -11.18 3.87 2.24
C GLY A 94 -12.11 2.98 3.03
N ASP A 95 -12.96 2.28 2.30
CA ASP A 95 -13.86 1.28 2.89
C ASP A 95 -13.08 0.06 3.36
N PHE A 96 -11.98 -0.23 2.69
CA PHE A 96 -11.04 -1.31 3.05
C PHE A 96 -9.63 -0.76 3.04
N VAL A 97 -8.80 -1.26 3.93
CA VAL A 97 -7.42 -0.81 4.04
C VAL A 97 -6.48 -2.00 3.86
N TYR A 98 -5.58 -1.88 2.89
CA TYR A 98 -4.47 -2.82 2.76
C TYR A 98 -3.30 -2.30 3.59
N GLU A 99 -2.61 -3.20 4.24
CA GLU A 99 -1.41 -2.86 4.99
C GLU A 99 -0.23 -3.65 4.43
N PHE A 100 0.74 -2.94 3.90
CA PHE A 100 1.98 -3.55 3.41
C PHE A 100 3.10 -3.15 4.38
N ASP A 101 3.56 -4.11 5.14
CA ASP A 101 4.56 -3.84 6.17
C ASP A 101 6.00 -3.84 5.63
N ALA A 102 6.16 -4.02 4.33
CA ALA A 102 7.46 -3.93 3.66
C ALA A 102 7.25 -3.73 2.16
N ALA A 103 8.17 -3.04 1.53
CA ALA A 103 8.16 -2.84 0.08
C ALA A 103 8.84 -4.03 -0.59
N ASP A 104 8.23 -5.18 -0.50
CA ASP A 104 8.83 -6.45 -0.88
C ASP A 104 7.86 -7.23 -1.77
N LEU A 105 8.35 -7.69 -2.91
CA LEU A 105 7.56 -8.45 -3.88
C LEU A 105 7.82 -9.95 -3.79
N CYS A 106 8.03 -10.46 -2.60
CA CYS A 106 8.31 -11.88 -2.42
C CYS A 106 7.06 -12.75 -2.54
N TYR A 107 5.91 -12.17 -2.85
CA TYR A 107 4.68 -12.90 -3.04
C TYR A 107 4.06 -12.53 -4.38
N ASP A 108 3.11 -13.35 -4.83
CA ASP A 108 2.39 -13.10 -6.08
C ASP A 108 1.48 -11.87 -5.90
N PRO A 109 1.63 -10.84 -6.72
CA PRO A 109 0.76 -9.65 -6.62
C PRO A 109 -0.74 -9.98 -6.70
N ALA A 110 -1.13 -11.09 -7.31
CA ALA A 110 -2.53 -11.48 -7.36
C ALA A 110 -3.11 -11.75 -5.98
N LEU A 111 -2.28 -11.92 -4.95
CA LEU A 111 -2.75 -12.07 -3.59
C LEU A 111 -3.47 -10.83 -3.09
N ILE A 112 -3.21 -9.68 -3.70
CA ILE A 112 -3.90 -8.44 -3.32
C ILE A 112 -5.41 -8.61 -3.55
N TRP A 113 -5.81 -9.14 -4.71
CA TRP A 113 -7.22 -9.39 -4.97
C TRP A 113 -7.78 -10.46 -4.05
N LYS A 114 -6.99 -11.51 -3.80
CA LYS A 114 -7.44 -12.57 -2.92
C LYS A 114 -7.67 -12.08 -1.50
N ALA A 115 -6.84 -11.16 -1.03
CA ALA A 115 -7.02 -10.57 0.28
C ALA A 115 -8.34 -9.80 0.36
N TYR A 116 -8.70 -9.10 -0.70
CA TYR A 116 -9.97 -8.38 -0.74
C TYR A 116 -11.15 -9.36 -0.68
N GLU A 117 -11.08 -10.44 -1.45
CA GLU A 117 -12.13 -11.45 -1.41
C GLU A 117 -12.28 -12.04 0.00
N THR A 118 -11.14 -12.24 0.68
CA THR A 118 -11.17 -12.75 2.06
C THR A 118 -11.83 -11.73 2.99
N ALA A 119 -11.53 -10.45 2.81
CA ALA A 119 -12.14 -9.40 3.63
C ALA A 119 -13.65 -9.34 3.44
N LEU A 120 -14.12 -9.58 2.22
CA LEU A 120 -15.57 -9.58 1.95
C LEU A 120 -16.29 -10.70 2.69
N LEU A 121 -15.57 -11.73 3.12
CA LEU A 121 -16.18 -12.83 3.88
C LEU A 121 -16.32 -12.53 5.37
N GLY A 122 -16.00 -11.29 5.77
CA GLY A 122 -16.24 -10.86 7.14
C GLY A 122 -15.00 -10.62 7.98
N ASN A 123 -13.82 -10.67 7.37
CA ASN A 123 -12.58 -10.41 8.10
C ASN A 123 -12.32 -8.90 8.11
N ASP A 124 -12.10 -8.32 9.29
CA ASP A 124 -11.87 -6.90 9.41
C ASP A 124 -10.49 -6.46 8.93
N VAL A 125 -9.50 -7.30 9.15
CA VAL A 125 -8.13 -6.99 8.78
C VAL A 125 -7.52 -8.17 8.06
N VAL A 126 -6.94 -7.91 6.90
CA VAL A 126 -6.24 -8.92 6.13
C VAL A 126 -4.86 -8.37 5.80
N SER A 127 -3.82 -9.03 6.26
CA SER A 127 -2.46 -8.61 5.97
C SER A 127 -1.97 -9.27 4.70
N VAL A 128 -1.33 -8.49 3.86
CA VAL A 128 -0.69 -8.99 2.65
C VAL A 128 0.81 -9.01 2.92
N GLY A 129 1.36 -10.19 3.03
CA GLY A 129 2.76 -10.31 3.34
C GLY A 129 3.25 -11.70 3.04
N ASP A 130 4.54 -11.89 3.22
CA ASP A 130 5.18 -13.11 2.84
C ASP A 130 5.12 -14.18 3.90
N ARG A 131 4.88 -13.79 5.14
CA ARG A 131 4.99 -14.75 6.18
C ARG A 131 3.87 -14.62 7.09
N LYS A 132 3.55 -15.34 7.83
CA LYS A 132 2.54 -15.32 8.74
C LYS A 132 1.44 -14.53 8.33
N SER A 133 0.86 -14.80 7.29
CA SER A 133 -0.26 -14.05 6.89
C SER A 133 -1.26 -14.15 7.97
N VAL A 134 -1.66 -13.09 8.46
CA VAL A 134 -2.60 -13.05 9.52
C VAL A 134 -3.87 -12.52 9.00
N VAL A 135 -4.90 -13.15 9.30
CA VAL A 135 -6.19 -12.76 8.81
C VAL A 135 -7.07 -12.32 9.94
#